data_6912764abfd243d31d8671272d6b462f
#
_entry.id   6912764abfd243d31d8671272d6b462f
#
_cell.length_a   1.000
_cell.length_b   1.000
_cell.length_c   1.000
_cell.angle_alpha   90.00
_cell.angle_beta   90.00
_cell.angle_gamma   90.00
#
_symmetry.space_group_name_H-M   'P 1'
#
loop_
_entity.id
_entity.type
_entity.pdbx_description
1 polymer ?
#
loop_
_entity_poly.entity_id
_entity_poly.type
_entity_poly.pdbx_seq_one_letter_code
_entity_poly.pdbx_strand_id
1 'polypeptide(L)'
;MHPEPISTLDFAALALAIKDWGRELGFQQLGISDVNLAKDEQRLLQWLRQERHGEMAYMAHHGTRRSRPTELVPGTLRVISVRMDYWPDGSEEAKTLLEEKDRAYLARYALGRDYHKVLRKRLQQLADRIQDEIGAFGYRAFTDSAPVLEKALARNAGLGWIGKHTNLINKNAGSWFFLGELYTDLPLPVDVPAENHCGSCHACMDVCPTGAIVAPYQLDARRCIAYLTIEYKGPIPVEFRKTMGNRVFGCDDCQLFCPWNKFARPTMEKDFKPRHGLDGPALVELFNWTEEKFLQRTAGSALRRAGYECWLRNIAVALGNAPASSEIIVALKARAGHPSKLVREHAQWALEQHAIHDARVGC
;
A
#
# COMPACT_ATOMS: atom_id res chain seq x y z
N MET A 1 23.12 -46.21 -31.00
CA MET A 1 23.17 -44.94 -30.26
C MET A 1 21.95 -44.98 -29.36
N HIS A 2 22.14 -45.17 -28.06
CA HIS A 2 21.09 -45.01 -27.07
C HIS A 2 20.88 -43.50 -26.88
N PRO A 3 19.63 -43.00 -26.88
CA PRO A 3 19.42 -41.59 -26.52
C PRO A 3 19.90 -41.40 -25.07
N GLU A 4 20.72 -40.39 -24.86
CA GLU A 4 21.09 -39.97 -23.51
C GLU A 4 19.78 -39.69 -22.72
N PRO A 5 19.71 -40.09 -21.43
CA PRO A 5 18.56 -39.80 -20.63
C PRO A 5 18.41 -38.26 -20.52
N ILE A 6 17.23 -37.76 -20.88
CA ILE A 6 16.84 -36.38 -20.64
C ILE A 6 17.16 -36.08 -19.18
N SER A 7 18.12 -35.22 -18.93
CA SER A 7 18.48 -34.77 -17.58
C SER A 7 17.20 -34.28 -16.92
N THR A 8 16.72 -35.01 -15.90
CA THR A 8 15.56 -34.59 -15.14
C THR A 8 15.88 -33.27 -14.48
N LEU A 9 15.16 -32.20 -14.82
CA LEU A 9 15.36 -30.87 -14.28
C LEU A 9 15.34 -30.94 -12.74
N ASP A 10 16.41 -30.49 -12.10
CA ASP A 10 16.48 -30.39 -10.64
C ASP A 10 15.75 -29.13 -10.16
N PHE A 11 14.48 -29.30 -9.79
CA PHE A 11 13.66 -28.18 -9.29
C PHE A 11 14.16 -27.60 -7.97
N ALA A 12 14.94 -28.31 -7.17
CA ALA A 12 15.53 -27.77 -5.95
C ALA A 12 16.70 -26.83 -6.30
N ALA A 13 17.58 -27.22 -7.20
CA ALA A 13 18.63 -26.35 -7.71
C ALA A 13 18.06 -25.13 -8.44
N LEU A 14 17.01 -25.32 -9.27
CA LEU A 14 16.31 -24.23 -9.95
C LEU A 14 15.70 -23.23 -8.95
N ALA A 15 15.06 -23.70 -7.88
CA ALA A 15 14.46 -22.82 -6.86
C ALA A 15 15.53 -21.95 -6.18
N LEU A 16 16.72 -22.47 -5.93
CA LEU A 16 17.84 -21.70 -5.39
C LEU A 16 18.32 -20.66 -6.41
N ALA A 17 18.52 -21.05 -7.66
CA ALA A 17 18.92 -20.16 -8.74
C ALA A 17 17.91 -19.01 -8.93
N ILE A 18 16.61 -19.29 -8.93
CA ILE A 18 15.55 -18.27 -9.00
C ILE A 18 15.67 -17.25 -7.86
N LYS A 19 15.97 -17.70 -6.64
CA LYS A 19 16.16 -16.80 -5.49
C LYS A 19 17.39 -15.93 -5.65
N ASP A 20 18.48 -16.45 -6.22
CA ASP A 20 19.70 -15.70 -6.51
C ASP A 20 19.45 -14.67 -7.63
N TRP A 21 18.86 -15.07 -8.73
CA TRP A 21 18.50 -14.17 -9.82
C TRP A 21 17.57 -13.04 -9.37
N GLY A 22 16.62 -13.36 -8.50
CA GLY A 22 15.74 -12.35 -7.95
C GLY A 22 16.48 -11.31 -7.12
N ARG A 23 17.49 -11.72 -6.33
CA ARG A 23 18.35 -10.78 -5.58
C ARG A 23 19.17 -9.88 -6.53
N GLU A 24 19.72 -10.44 -7.60
CA GLU A 24 20.43 -9.69 -8.63
C GLU A 24 19.52 -8.67 -9.33
N LEU A 25 18.23 -8.99 -9.50
CA LEU A 25 17.21 -8.08 -10.01
C LEU A 25 16.74 -7.04 -8.98
N GLY A 26 17.28 -7.06 -7.75
CA GLY A 26 17.01 -6.08 -6.70
C GLY A 26 15.83 -6.38 -5.79
N PHE A 27 15.29 -7.60 -5.82
CA PHE A 27 14.36 -8.06 -4.78
C PHE A 27 15.15 -8.44 -3.51
N GLN A 28 14.70 -8.00 -2.33
CA GLN A 28 15.40 -8.31 -1.08
C GLN A 28 15.12 -9.72 -0.58
N GLN A 29 14.00 -10.31 -1.01
CA GLN A 29 13.66 -11.69 -0.65
C GLN A 29 12.69 -12.28 -1.67
N LEU A 30 12.84 -13.58 -1.93
CA LEU A 30 11.90 -14.40 -2.68
C LEU A 30 11.55 -15.63 -1.87
N GLY A 31 10.36 -16.15 -2.07
CA GLY A 31 9.91 -17.41 -1.51
C GLY A 31 8.85 -18.06 -2.40
N ILE A 32 8.67 -19.34 -2.21
CA ILE A 32 7.80 -20.18 -3.03
C ILE A 32 6.72 -20.78 -2.13
N SER A 33 5.46 -20.60 -2.51
CA SER A 33 4.32 -21.21 -1.83
C SER A 33 3.56 -22.16 -2.74
N ASP A 34 2.74 -23.00 -2.14
CA ASP A 34 1.65 -23.67 -2.84
C ASP A 34 0.49 -22.70 -3.13
N VAL A 35 -0.58 -23.23 -3.71
CA VAL A 35 -1.77 -22.46 -4.11
C VAL A 35 -2.92 -22.54 -3.10
N ASN A 36 -2.71 -23.16 -1.92
CA ASN A 36 -3.76 -23.37 -0.93
C ASN A 36 -3.98 -22.13 -0.04
N LEU A 37 -5.07 -21.45 -0.26
CA LEU A 37 -5.49 -20.27 0.51
C LEU A 37 -6.85 -20.47 1.19
N ALA A 38 -7.29 -21.69 1.45
CA ALA A 38 -8.63 -21.99 1.97
C ALA A 38 -8.97 -21.22 3.26
N LYS A 39 -8.00 -21.10 4.19
CA LYS A 39 -8.19 -20.33 5.44
C LYS A 39 -8.32 -18.82 5.18
N ASP A 40 -7.60 -18.31 4.23
CA ASP A 40 -7.63 -16.88 3.86
C ASP A 40 -8.88 -16.55 3.06
N GLU A 41 -9.38 -17.48 2.25
CA GLU A 41 -10.68 -17.36 1.58
C GLU A 41 -11.80 -17.18 2.60
N GLN A 42 -11.86 -18.00 3.64
CA GLN A 42 -12.87 -17.88 4.69
C GLN A 42 -12.84 -16.50 5.36
N ARG A 43 -11.64 -15.98 5.66
CA ARG A 43 -11.46 -14.64 6.25
C ARG A 43 -11.90 -13.53 5.29
N LEU A 44 -11.55 -13.65 4.00
CA LEU A 44 -11.99 -12.70 2.97
C LEU A 44 -13.51 -12.70 2.86
N LEU A 45 -14.14 -13.85 2.75
CA LEU A 45 -15.60 -13.97 2.64
C LEU A 45 -16.33 -13.42 3.88
N GLN A 46 -15.78 -13.65 5.07
CA GLN A 46 -16.32 -13.06 6.30
C GLN A 46 -16.23 -11.53 6.29
N TRP A 47 -15.08 -10.98 5.88
CA TRP A 47 -14.83 -9.53 5.78
C TRP A 47 -15.77 -8.87 4.76
N LEU A 48 -16.00 -9.54 3.62
CA LEU A 48 -16.94 -9.08 2.59
C LEU A 48 -18.40 -9.10 3.11
N ARG A 49 -18.82 -10.19 3.78
CA ARG A 49 -20.18 -10.28 4.40
C ARG A 49 -20.43 -9.20 5.43
N GLN A 50 -19.40 -8.72 6.11
CA GLN A 50 -19.48 -7.61 7.07
C GLN A 50 -19.39 -6.24 6.41
N GLU A 51 -19.36 -6.17 5.07
CA GLU A 51 -19.23 -4.95 4.27
C GLU A 51 -18.05 -4.05 4.67
N ARG A 52 -17.04 -4.64 5.32
CA ARG A 52 -15.85 -3.89 5.79
C ARG A 52 -14.94 -3.39 4.67
N HIS A 53 -15.17 -3.81 3.44
CA HIS A 53 -14.49 -3.32 2.24
C HIS A 53 -14.99 -1.96 1.76
N GLY A 54 -16.13 -1.47 2.30
CA GLY A 54 -16.73 -0.23 1.84
C GLY A 54 -17.04 -0.24 0.34
N GLU A 55 -16.67 0.82 -0.38
CA GLU A 55 -16.93 0.96 -1.82
C GLU A 55 -15.91 0.24 -2.71
N MET A 56 -14.97 -0.51 -2.15
CA MET A 56 -14.00 -1.29 -2.94
C MET A 56 -14.67 -2.55 -3.55
N ALA A 57 -15.65 -2.34 -4.44
CA ALA A 57 -16.40 -3.41 -5.10
C ALA A 57 -15.50 -4.44 -5.81
N TYR A 58 -14.32 -4.03 -6.27
CA TYR A 58 -13.32 -4.91 -6.88
C TYR A 58 -12.83 -6.03 -5.93
N MET A 59 -13.00 -5.88 -4.61
CA MET A 59 -12.65 -6.92 -3.66
C MET A 59 -13.59 -8.14 -3.77
N ALA A 60 -14.86 -7.92 -4.10
CA ALA A 60 -15.87 -8.96 -4.29
C ALA A 60 -16.02 -9.41 -5.76
N HIS A 61 -15.76 -8.51 -6.72
CA HIS A 61 -16.08 -8.68 -8.14
C HIS A 61 -15.53 -9.97 -8.77
N HIS A 62 -14.36 -10.44 -8.35
CA HIS A 62 -13.71 -11.60 -8.93
C HIS A 62 -14.07 -12.93 -8.22
N GLY A 63 -14.93 -12.89 -7.21
CA GLY A 63 -15.36 -14.09 -6.46
C GLY A 63 -14.17 -14.89 -5.93
N THR A 64 -14.21 -16.20 -6.14
CA THR A 64 -13.20 -17.15 -5.67
C THR A 64 -11.85 -17.05 -6.39
N ARG A 65 -11.78 -16.45 -7.56
CA ARG A 65 -10.51 -16.26 -8.30
C ARG A 65 -9.46 -15.51 -7.48
N ARG A 66 -9.88 -14.65 -6.54
CA ARG A 66 -8.95 -13.91 -5.66
C ARG A 66 -8.21 -14.83 -4.68
N SER A 67 -8.85 -15.88 -4.24
CA SER A 67 -8.33 -16.84 -3.24
C SER A 67 -7.94 -18.19 -3.80
N ARG A 68 -8.22 -18.42 -5.09
CA ARG A 68 -7.93 -19.69 -5.77
C ARG A 68 -7.04 -19.45 -6.98
N PRO A 69 -5.72 -19.47 -6.80
CA PRO A 69 -4.76 -19.20 -7.89
C PRO A 69 -5.00 -20.01 -9.15
N THR A 70 -5.42 -21.27 -9.05
CA THR A 70 -5.69 -22.15 -10.18
C THR A 70 -6.95 -21.78 -10.98
N GLU A 71 -7.90 -21.06 -10.36
CA GLU A 71 -9.06 -20.49 -11.07
C GLU A 71 -8.69 -19.19 -11.78
N LEU A 72 -7.72 -18.43 -11.26
CA LEU A 72 -7.23 -17.21 -11.88
C LEU A 72 -6.31 -17.50 -13.06
N VAL A 73 -5.40 -18.46 -12.89
CA VAL A 73 -4.45 -18.92 -13.91
C VAL A 73 -4.46 -20.45 -13.90
N PRO A 74 -5.20 -21.09 -14.83
CA PRO A 74 -5.22 -22.56 -14.93
C PRO A 74 -3.82 -23.14 -15.10
N GLY A 75 -3.58 -24.28 -14.47
CA GLY A 75 -2.26 -24.94 -14.49
C GLY A 75 -1.27 -24.46 -13.44
N THR A 76 -1.58 -23.41 -12.67
CA THR A 76 -0.67 -22.93 -11.60
C THR A 76 -0.46 -24.02 -10.54
N LEU A 77 0.79 -24.39 -10.32
CA LEU A 77 1.20 -25.33 -9.26
C LEU A 77 1.85 -24.61 -8.08
N ARG A 78 2.59 -23.52 -8.35
CA ARG A 78 3.33 -22.75 -7.34
C ARG A 78 3.21 -21.25 -7.58
N VAL A 79 3.48 -20.48 -6.53
CA VAL A 79 3.59 -19.03 -6.60
C VAL A 79 4.93 -18.61 -6.02
N ILE A 80 5.72 -17.90 -6.83
CA ILE A 80 6.95 -17.25 -6.38
C ILE A 80 6.53 -15.85 -5.94
N SER A 81 6.59 -15.58 -4.62
CA SER A 81 6.36 -14.24 -4.07
C SER A 81 7.69 -13.51 -3.91
N VAL A 82 7.71 -12.24 -4.24
CA VAL A 82 8.88 -11.37 -4.12
C VAL A 82 8.61 -10.19 -3.20
N ARG A 83 9.65 -9.70 -2.54
CA ARG A 83 9.64 -8.50 -1.70
C ARG A 83 10.62 -7.48 -2.23
N MET A 84 10.17 -6.21 -2.33
CA MET A 84 11.01 -5.07 -2.69
C MET A 84 10.80 -3.92 -1.71
N ASP A 85 11.85 -3.59 -0.96
CA ASP A 85 11.80 -2.57 0.09
C ASP A 85 11.70 -1.17 -0.53
N TYR A 86 10.81 -0.31 0.05
CA TYR A 86 10.57 1.04 -0.47
C TYR A 86 10.83 2.15 0.55
N TRP A 87 11.19 1.80 1.78
CA TRP A 87 11.36 2.80 2.83
C TRP A 87 12.34 3.90 2.39
N PRO A 88 11.94 5.18 2.29
CA PRO A 88 12.88 6.26 2.11
C PRO A 88 13.65 6.51 3.42
N ASP A 89 14.78 7.18 3.36
CA ASP A 89 15.47 7.63 4.58
C ASP A 89 14.54 8.50 5.46
N GLY A 90 14.63 8.38 6.79
CA GLY A 90 13.99 9.33 7.70
C GLY A 90 12.68 8.89 8.35
N SER A 91 12.67 7.81 9.17
CA SER A 91 11.46 7.41 9.94
C SER A 91 11.07 8.43 11.01
N GLU A 92 12.04 9.07 11.65
CA GLU A 92 11.79 10.12 12.65
C GLU A 92 11.24 11.37 11.99
N GLU A 93 11.73 11.73 10.81
CA GLU A 93 11.19 12.83 10.00
C GLU A 93 9.72 12.58 9.60
N ALA A 94 9.34 11.32 9.31
CA ALA A 94 7.96 10.97 9.02
C ALA A 94 7.04 11.13 10.24
N LYS A 95 7.51 10.83 11.46
CA LYS A 95 6.74 11.06 12.70
C LYS A 95 6.65 12.55 13.02
N THR A 96 7.76 13.29 12.90
CA THR A 96 7.78 14.74 13.08
C THR A 96 6.81 15.42 12.11
N LEU A 97 6.79 14.99 10.85
CA LEU A 97 5.85 15.51 9.85
C LEU A 97 4.37 15.30 10.22
N LEU A 98 4.02 14.24 10.95
CA LEU A 98 2.64 14.06 11.44
C LEU A 98 2.24 15.13 12.49
N GLU A 99 3.19 15.76 13.15
CA GLU A 99 2.98 16.81 14.14
C GLU A 99 2.95 18.21 13.49
N GLU A 100 3.57 18.38 12.31
CA GLU A 100 3.61 19.63 11.54
C GLU A 100 2.29 19.81 10.76
N LYS A 101 1.27 20.36 11.42
CA LYS A 101 -0.12 20.40 10.93
C LYS A 101 -0.35 21.25 9.68
N ASP A 102 0.57 22.11 9.30
CA ASP A 102 0.54 22.94 8.09
C ASP A 102 1.23 22.28 6.88
N ARG A 103 1.87 21.14 7.09
CA ARG A 103 2.53 20.33 6.07
C ARG A 103 1.74 19.06 5.75
N ALA A 104 1.74 18.65 4.50
CA ALA A 104 1.01 17.48 4.03
C ALA A 104 1.77 16.18 4.34
N TYR A 105 1.11 15.23 4.99
CA TYR A 105 1.60 13.87 5.08
C TYR A 105 1.05 13.03 3.92
N LEU A 106 1.96 12.45 3.13
CA LEU A 106 1.68 11.47 2.10
C LEU A 106 2.31 10.14 2.47
N ALA A 107 1.58 9.04 2.31
CA ALA A 107 2.08 7.71 2.61
C ALA A 107 3.39 7.43 1.85
N ARG A 108 4.38 6.94 2.57
CA ARG A 108 5.77 6.78 2.09
C ARG A 108 5.87 5.97 0.81
N TYR A 109 4.99 4.98 0.62
CA TYR A 109 4.97 4.14 -0.58
C TYR A 109 4.65 4.93 -1.87
N ALA A 110 3.98 6.08 -1.75
CA ALA A 110 3.49 6.85 -2.89
C ALA A 110 4.43 8.00 -3.29
N LEU A 111 5.52 8.24 -2.57
CA LEU A 111 6.44 9.37 -2.82
C LEU A 111 7.27 9.21 -4.09
N GLY A 112 7.56 7.97 -4.49
CA GLY A 112 8.37 7.64 -5.65
C GLY A 112 7.56 7.42 -6.93
N ARG A 113 8.15 6.68 -7.85
CA ARG A 113 7.47 6.15 -9.03
C ARG A 113 6.44 5.10 -8.65
N ASP A 114 5.49 4.92 -9.56
CA ASP A 114 4.49 3.85 -9.49
C ASP A 114 5.17 2.47 -9.44
N TYR A 115 5.15 1.85 -8.27
CA TYR A 115 5.79 0.56 -7.99
C TYR A 115 5.24 -0.59 -8.84
N HIS A 116 4.00 -0.52 -9.31
CA HIS A 116 3.42 -1.54 -10.17
C HIS A 116 4.26 -1.75 -11.44
N LYS A 117 4.76 -0.66 -12.03
CA LYS A 117 5.58 -0.73 -13.24
C LYS A 117 6.98 -1.26 -12.97
N VAL A 118 7.56 -0.86 -11.83
CA VAL A 118 8.91 -1.28 -11.42
C VAL A 118 8.93 -2.79 -11.14
N LEU A 119 8.02 -3.26 -10.28
CA LEU A 119 7.97 -4.67 -9.90
C LEU A 119 7.60 -5.55 -11.10
N ARG A 120 6.57 -5.16 -11.87
CA ARG A 120 6.13 -5.95 -13.03
C ARG A 120 7.25 -6.12 -14.06
N LYS A 121 8.03 -5.07 -14.34
CA LYS A 121 9.19 -5.17 -15.22
C LYS A 121 10.22 -6.17 -14.71
N ARG A 122 10.52 -6.15 -13.41
CA ARG A 122 11.51 -7.05 -12.80
C ARG A 122 11.01 -8.49 -12.68
N LEU A 123 9.72 -8.68 -12.40
CA LEU A 123 9.10 -10.00 -12.44
C LEU A 123 9.15 -10.60 -13.86
N GLN A 124 8.94 -9.78 -14.88
CA GLN A 124 9.12 -10.22 -16.27
C GLN A 124 10.57 -10.64 -16.55
N GLN A 125 11.55 -9.83 -16.14
CA GLN A 125 12.96 -10.18 -16.29
C GLN A 125 13.34 -11.46 -15.56
N LEU A 126 12.73 -11.73 -14.40
CA LEU A 126 12.91 -12.99 -13.68
C LEU A 126 12.32 -14.16 -14.45
N ALA A 127 11.13 -14.00 -15.02
CA ALA A 127 10.49 -15.03 -15.85
C ALA A 127 11.29 -15.31 -17.13
N ASP A 128 11.79 -14.25 -17.79
CA ASP A 128 12.65 -14.39 -18.98
C ASP A 128 13.90 -15.20 -18.65
N ARG A 129 14.54 -14.92 -17.51
CA ARG A 129 15.74 -15.65 -17.08
C ARG A 129 15.47 -17.12 -16.73
N ILE A 130 14.30 -17.41 -16.14
CA ILE A 130 13.87 -18.80 -15.92
C ILE A 130 13.69 -19.49 -17.26
N GLN A 131 13.04 -18.81 -18.22
CA GLN A 131 12.80 -19.38 -19.56
C GLN A 131 14.12 -19.62 -20.33
N ASP A 132 15.11 -18.76 -20.19
CA ASP A 132 16.43 -18.94 -20.78
C ASP A 132 17.15 -20.19 -20.25
N GLU A 133 16.93 -20.51 -18.95
CA GLU A 133 17.56 -21.65 -18.28
C GLU A 133 16.89 -22.99 -18.61
N ILE A 134 15.55 -23.03 -18.61
CA ILE A 134 14.80 -24.31 -18.67
C ILE A 134 13.95 -24.49 -19.93
N GLY A 135 13.90 -23.47 -20.80
CA GLY A 135 12.95 -23.42 -21.92
C GLY A 135 11.56 -22.88 -21.51
N ALA A 136 10.57 -23.05 -22.38
CA ALA A 136 9.23 -22.53 -22.19
C ALA A 136 8.52 -23.16 -20.98
N PHE A 137 7.88 -22.34 -20.16
CA PHE A 137 7.04 -22.73 -19.03
C PHE A 137 5.82 -21.82 -18.90
N GLY A 138 4.80 -22.27 -18.18
CA GLY A 138 3.61 -21.46 -17.91
C GLY A 138 3.84 -20.48 -16.75
N TYR A 139 3.63 -19.19 -16.99
CA TYR A 139 3.69 -18.18 -15.93
C TYR A 139 2.78 -16.99 -16.15
N ARG A 140 2.49 -16.28 -15.05
CA ARG A 140 1.87 -14.96 -15.08
C ARG A 140 2.32 -14.10 -13.90
N ALA A 141 2.78 -12.88 -14.20
CA ALA A 141 3.24 -11.92 -13.20
C ALA A 141 2.10 -11.02 -12.73
N PHE A 142 2.03 -10.78 -11.43
CA PHE A 142 1.07 -9.90 -10.77
C PHE A 142 1.77 -8.93 -9.83
N THR A 143 1.16 -7.77 -9.61
CA THR A 143 1.55 -6.79 -8.62
C THR A 143 0.32 -5.97 -8.25
N ASP A 144 -0.16 -6.06 -7.02
CA ASP A 144 -1.26 -5.32 -6.39
C ASP A 144 -2.58 -5.28 -7.18
N SER A 145 -2.62 -4.72 -8.39
CA SER A 145 -3.84 -4.44 -9.16
C SER A 145 -4.62 -5.66 -9.66
N ALA A 146 -4.18 -6.88 -9.36
CA ALA A 146 -4.84 -8.13 -9.73
C ALA A 146 -5.69 -8.71 -8.58
N PRO A 147 -6.63 -9.63 -8.88
CA PRO A 147 -7.37 -10.35 -7.85
C PRO A 147 -6.51 -11.44 -7.20
N VAL A 148 -5.52 -11.03 -6.43
CA VAL A 148 -4.54 -11.89 -5.76
C VAL A 148 -4.53 -11.59 -4.26
N LEU A 149 -4.42 -12.60 -3.41
CA LEU A 149 -4.18 -12.45 -1.98
C LEU A 149 -2.67 -12.47 -1.70
N GLU A 150 -1.95 -11.47 -2.22
CA GLU A 150 -0.47 -11.37 -2.17
C GLU A 150 0.09 -11.59 -0.76
N LYS A 151 -0.47 -10.93 0.27
CA LYS A 151 0.03 -11.06 1.65
C LYS A 151 -0.11 -12.47 2.19
N ALA A 152 -1.13 -13.22 1.79
CA ALA A 152 -1.33 -14.61 2.19
C ALA A 152 -0.33 -15.53 1.48
N LEU A 153 -0.12 -15.33 0.18
CA LEU A 153 0.89 -16.06 -0.60
C LEU A 153 2.29 -15.78 -0.07
N ALA A 154 2.65 -14.52 0.12
CA ALA A 154 3.95 -14.11 0.64
C ALA A 154 4.20 -14.64 2.07
N ARG A 155 3.17 -14.71 2.94
CA ARG A 155 3.26 -15.39 4.24
C ARG A 155 3.55 -16.88 4.07
N ASN A 156 2.82 -17.56 3.19
CA ASN A 156 3.01 -19.00 2.93
C ASN A 156 4.39 -19.28 2.32
N ALA A 157 4.92 -18.33 1.55
CA ALA A 157 6.25 -18.37 0.96
C ALA A 157 7.39 -17.97 1.95
N GLY A 158 7.09 -17.75 3.22
CA GLY A 158 8.11 -17.45 4.24
C GLY A 158 8.67 -16.02 4.22
N LEU A 159 8.04 -15.07 3.49
CA LEU A 159 8.51 -13.69 3.43
C LEU A 159 8.25 -12.91 4.72
N GLY A 160 7.33 -13.38 5.55
CA GLY A 160 6.95 -12.75 6.81
C GLY A 160 5.59 -13.25 7.30
N TRP A 161 5.06 -12.63 8.34
CA TRP A 161 3.72 -12.93 8.88
C TRP A 161 2.78 -11.75 8.70
N ILE A 162 1.49 -12.03 8.62
CA ILE A 162 0.47 -10.98 8.61
C ILE A 162 0.35 -10.44 10.04
N GLY A 163 0.67 -9.14 10.24
CA GLY A 163 0.57 -8.45 11.51
C GLY A 163 -0.87 -8.13 11.92
N LYS A 164 -1.07 -7.71 13.19
CA LYS A 164 -2.39 -7.30 13.69
C LYS A 164 -3.00 -6.13 12.90
N HIS A 165 -2.17 -5.30 12.26
CA HIS A 165 -2.58 -4.22 11.33
C HIS A 165 -2.84 -4.72 9.89
N THR A 166 -2.86 -6.01 9.64
CA THR A 166 -3.14 -6.65 8.35
C THR A 166 -2.08 -6.48 7.25
N ASN A 167 -0.97 -5.81 7.50
CA ASN A 167 0.18 -5.81 6.60
C ASN A 167 1.12 -6.98 6.89
N LEU A 168 1.90 -7.37 5.89
CA LEU A 168 2.97 -8.36 6.07
C LEU A 168 4.14 -7.72 6.80
N ILE A 169 4.71 -8.43 7.78
CA ILE A 169 5.86 -8.00 8.57
C ILE A 169 6.98 -9.03 8.39
N ASN A 170 8.17 -8.57 8.08
CA ASN A 170 9.38 -9.36 8.05
C ASN A 170 10.23 -9.08 9.30
N LYS A 171 10.76 -10.09 9.94
CA LYS A 171 11.53 -9.94 11.20
C LYS A 171 12.81 -9.12 11.04
N ASN A 172 13.37 -9.03 9.82
CA ASN A 172 14.63 -8.36 9.54
C ASN A 172 14.48 -7.05 8.75
N ALA A 173 13.24 -6.72 8.31
CA ALA A 173 12.99 -5.58 7.42
C ALA A 173 11.71 -4.81 7.74
N GLY A 174 10.98 -5.16 8.81
CA GLY A 174 9.70 -4.48 9.12
C GLY A 174 8.63 -4.77 8.08
N SER A 175 7.88 -3.73 7.66
CA SER A 175 6.75 -3.87 6.74
C SER A 175 6.77 -2.87 5.57
N TRP A 176 7.89 -2.16 5.36
CA TRP A 176 8.03 -1.12 4.34
C TRP A 176 8.50 -1.69 3.00
N PHE A 177 7.68 -2.58 2.41
CA PHE A 177 8.00 -3.22 1.15
C PHE A 177 6.75 -3.49 0.31
N PHE A 178 6.96 -3.53 -0.99
CA PHE A 178 5.99 -4.00 -1.97
C PHE A 178 6.10 -5.50 -2.16
N LEU A 179 5.01 -6.09 -2.61
CA LEU A 179 4.91 -7.51 -2.97
C LEU A 179 4.66 -7.64 -4.47
N GLY A 180 5.04 -8.78 -5.01
CA GLY A 180 4.69 -9.19 -6.35
C GLY A 180 4.76 -10.71 -6.46
N GLU A 181 4.00 -11.27 -7.39
CA GLU A 181 3.85 -12.71 -7.57
C GLU A 181 4.11 -13.12 -9.00
N LEU A 182 4.80 -14.26 -9.15
CA LEU A 182 4.88 -15.00 -10.39
C LEU A 182 4.21 -16.37 -10.19
N TYR A 183 3.02 -16.51 -10.75
CA TYR A 183 2.31 -17.79 -10.80
C TYR A 183 2.98 -18.67 -11.82
N THR A 184 3.18 -19.97 -11.52
CA THR A 184 3.90 -20.88 -12.42
C THR A 184 3.38 -22.31 -12.34
N ASP A 185 3.52 -23.04 -13.43
CA ASP A 185 3.27 -24.48 -13.55
C ASP A 185 4.49 -25.35 -13.14
N LEU A 186 5.58 -24.72 -12.73
CA LEU A 186 6.77 -25.44 -12.28
C LEU A 186 6.53 -26.06 -10.90
N PRO A 187 6.82 -27.35 -10.69
CA PRO A 187 6.64 -28.02 -9.40
C PRO A 187 7.80 -27.76 -8.44
N LEU A 188 8.12 -26.48 -8.22
CA LEU A 188 9.19 -26.05 -7.33
C LEU A 188 8.93 -26.48 -5.87
N PRO A 189 9.95 -26.77 -5.07
CA PRO A 189 9.79 -27.01 -3.64
C PRO A 189 9.26 -25.76 -2.94
N VAL A 190 8.32 -25.94 -1.99
CA VAL A 190 7.74 -24.85 -1.22
C VAL A 190 8.61 -24.47 -0.03
N ASP A 191 8.64 -23.18 0.31
CA ASP A 191 9.31 -22.67 1.49
C ASP A 191 8.44 -22.81 2.74
N VAL A 192 9.06 -22.73 3.91
CA VAL A 192 8.37 -22.81 5.19
C VAL A 192 7.78 -21.44 5.55
N PRO A 193 6.49 -21.34 5.91
CA PRO A 193 5.89 -20.12 6.37
C PRO A 193 6.60 -19.51 7.58
N ALA A 194 6.68 -18.18 7.65
CA ALA A 194 7.25 -17.48 8.78
C ALA A 194 6.33 -17.54 10.02
N GLU A 195 6.94 -17.65 11.20
CA GLU A 195 6.22 -17.60 12.47
C GLU A 195 5.68 -16.18 12.77
N ASN A 196 4.58 -16.13 13.52
CA ASN A 196 3.97 -14.86 13.94
C ASN A 196 4.62 -14.36 15.24
N HIS A 197 5.13 -13.13 15.21
CA HIS A 197 5.80 -12.50 16.35
C HIS A 197 5.06 -11.27 16.91
N CYS A 198 3.78 -11.05 16.59
CA CYS A 198 3.01 -9.94 17.19
C CYS A 198 2.74 -10.11 18.69
N GLY A 199 2.67 -11.37 19.19
CA GLY A 199 2.46 -11.66 20.61
C GLY A 199 1.33 -10.85 21.26
N SER A 200 1.59 -10.28 22.44
CA SER A 200 0.66 -9.41 23.16
C SER A 200 0.65 -7.94 22.68
N CYS A 201 1.57 -7.54 21.79
CA CYS A 201 1.66 -6.15 21.30
C CYS A 201 0.38 -5.69 20.62
N HIS A 202 -0.09 -4.46 20.93
CA HIS A 202 -1.28 -3.82 20.35
C HIS A 202 -1.02 -2.39 19.84
N ALA A 203 0.24 -1.95 19.75
CA ALA A 203 0.64 -0.59 19.40
C ALA A 203 -0.03 -0.05 18.11
N CYS A 204 -0.17 -0.89 17.06
CA CYS A 204 -0.84 -0.48 15.82
C CYS A 204 -2.35 -0.24 15.98
N MET A 205 -2.99 -0.85 16.97
CA MET A 205 -4.41 -0.64 17.28
C MET A 205 -4.59 0.66 18.07
N ASP A 206 -3.70 0.91 19.04
CA ASP A 206 -3.76 2.09 19.90
C ASP A 206 -3.49 3.39 19.13
N VAL A 207 -2.54 3.34 18.20
CA VAL A 207 -2.15 4.52 17.42
C VAL A 207 -3.10 4.84 16.26
N CYS A 208 -3.98 3.90 15.87
CA CYS A 208 -4.86 4.11 14.72
C CYS A 208 -5.83 5.28 14.97
N PRO A 209 -5.71 6.42 14.26
CA PRO A 209 -6.44 7.64 14.60
C PRO A 209 -7.97 7.51 14.54
N THR A 210 -8.45 6.59 13.71
CA THR A 210 -9.88 6.35 13.46
C THR A 210 -10.38 5.02 14.03
N GLY A 211 -9.51 4.27 14.73
CA GLY A 211 -9.86 2.94 15.24
C GLY A 211 -10.25 1.95 14.13
N ALA A 212 -9.62 2.05 12.96
CA ALA A 212 -9.94 1.18 11.81
C ALA A 212 -9.51 -0.28 12.03
N ILE A 213 -8.50 -0.54 12.86
CA ILE A 213 -8.09 -1.90 13.28
C ILE A 213 -8.99 -2.29 14.44
N VAL A 214 -10.16 -2.86 14.12
CA VAL A 214 -11.26 -3.12 15.08
C VAL A 214 -11.00 -4.31 16.00
N ALA A 215 -10.09 -5.19 15.63
CA ALA A 215 -9.58 -6.30 16.43
C ALA A 215 -8.25 -6.78 15.83
N PRO A 216 -7.44 -7.58 16.53
CA PRO A 216 -6.24 -8.18 15.95
C PRO A 216 -6.54 -8.87 14.61
N TYR A 217 -5.80 -8.49 13.56
CA TYR A 217 -5.94 -9.03 12.20
C TYR A 217 -7.28 -8.69 11.50
N GLN A 218 -8.04 -7.72 12.01
CA GLN A 218 -9.32 -7.30 11.45
C GLN A 218 -9.34 -5.78 11.22
N LEU A 219 -9.46 -5.40 9.95
CA LEU A 219 -9.56 -4.01 9.53
C LEU A 219 -10.96 -3.71 8.98
N ASP A 220 -11.58 -2.63 9.46
CA ASP A 220 -12.73 -2.02 8.79
C ASP A 220 -12.22 -0.90 7.87
N ALA A 221 -12.20 -1.15 6.56
CA ALA A 221 -11.68 -0.18 5.61
C ALA A 221 -12.47 1.13 5.62
N ARG A 222 -13.77 1.10 5.90
CA ARG A 222 -14.63 2.30 5.94
C ARG A 222 -14.14 3.36 6.93
N ARG A 223 -13.36 2.94 7.92
CA ARG A 223 -12.75 3.81 8.94
C ARG A 223 -11.28 4.15 8.64
N CYS A 224 -10.64 3.40 7.73
CA CYS A 224 -9.20 3.56 7.46
C CYS A 224 -8.91 4.83 6.66
N ILE A 225 -8.01 5.68 7.15
CA ILE A 225 -7.62 6.93 6.46
C ILE A 225 -7.06 6.63 5.07
N ALA A 226 -6.32 5.52 4.88
CA ALA A 226 -5.85 5.13 3.55
C ALA A 226 -7.03 4.89 2.59
N TYR A 227 -8.07 4.17 3.03
CA TYR A 227 -9.29 4.00 2.24
C TYR A 227 -9.98 5.34 1.96
N LEU A 228 -10.20 6.15 2.99
CA LEU A 228 -10.91 7.43 2.88
C LEU A 228 -10.21 8.40 1.92
N THR A 229 -8.89 8.38 1.87
CA THR A 229 -8.11 9.32 1.05
C THR A 229 -7.78 8.82 -0.36
N ILE A 230 -7.82 7.51 -0.60
CA ILE A 230 -7.42 6.90 -1.87
C ILE A 230 -8.61 6.32 -2.64
N GLU A 231 -9.39 5.46 -1.98
CA GLU A 231 -10.42 4.64 -2.63
C GLU A 231 -11.80 5.30 -2.61
N TYR A 232 -12.19 5.86 -1.47
CA TYR A 232 -13.50 6.47 -1.27
C TYR A 232 -13.63 7.78 -2.06
N LYS A 233 -14.71 7.90 -2.84
CA LYS A 233 -14.93 9.06 -3.71
C LYS A 233 -15.99 10.05 -3.20
N GLY A 234 -16.71 9.69 -2.15
CA GLY A 234 -17.71 10.54 -1.52
C GLY A 234 -17.15 11.58 -0.53
N PRO A 235 -18.03 12.31 0.16
CA PRO A 235 -17.64 13.22 1.23
C PRO A 235 -17.09 12.45 2.43
N ILE A 236 -15.93 12.85 2.94
CA ILE A 236 -15.35 12.23 4.14
C ILE A 236 -16.31 12.44 5.31
N PRO A 237 -16.71 11.36 6.03
CA PRO A 237 -17.58 11.48 7.19
C PRO A 237 -17.01 12.46 8.23
N VAL A 238 -17.88 13.30 8.80
CA VAL A 238 -17.45 14.42 9.67
C VAL A 238 -16.70 13.92 10.90
N GLU A 239 -17.09 12.77 11.44
CA GLU A 239 -16.46 12.14 12.59
C GLU A 239 -14.99 11.78 12.39
N PHE A 240 -14.54 11.58 11.15
CA PHE A 240 -13.15 11.25 10.87
C PHE A 240 -12.30 12.47 10.49
N ARG A 241 -12.91 13.59 10.08
CA ARG A 241 -12.15 14.75 9.54
C ARG A 241 -11.09 15.28 10.51
N LYS A 242 -11.41 15.39 11.79
CA LYS A 242 -10.45 15.87 12.80
C LYS A 242 -9.31 14.89 13.05
N THR A 243 -9.62 13.62 13.17
CA THR A 243 -8.63 12.57 13.46
C THR A 243 -7.70 12.26 12.29
N MET A 244 -8.08 12.64 11.06
CA MET A 244 -7.21 12.53 9.89
C MET A 244 -5.97 13.43 9.98
N GLY A 245 -6.05 14.56 10.71
CA GLY A 245 -4.93 15.49 10.84
C GLY A 245 -4.47 16.02 9.48
N ASN A 246 -3.18 15.94 9.22
CA ASN A 246 -2.53 16.40 7.98
C ASN A 246 -2.35 15.30 6.91
N ARG A 247 -2.98 14.14 7.06
CA ARG A 247 -2.87 13.01 6.13
C ARG A 247 -3.70 13.25 4.88
N VAL A 248 -3.02 13.54 3.78
CA VAL A 248 -3.62 13.92 2.49
C VAL A 248 -3.81 12.72 1.57
N PHE A 249 -2.90 11.75 1.62
CA PHE A 249 -2.95 10.55 0.79
C PHE A 249 -2.35 9.35 1.53
N GLY A 250 -3.18 8.34 1.81
CA GLY A 250 -2.78 7.18 2.60
C GLY A 250 -2.60 7.50 4.07
N CYS A 251 -2.09 6.53 4.81
CA CYS A 251 -1.81 6.61 6.24
C CYS A 251 -0.83 5.51 6.61
N ASP A 252 0.23 5.88 7.31
CA ASP A 252 1.29 4.96 7.70
C ASP A 252 1.37 4.74 9.22
N ASP A 253 0.44 5.31 10.01
CA ASP A 253 0.51 5.27 11.48
C ASP A 253 0.75 3.86 12.03
N CYS A 254 -0.02 2.89 11.59
CA CYS A 254 0.10 1.51 12.06
C CYS A 254 1.46 0.86 11.69
N GLN A 255 2.16 1.38 10.68
CA GLN A 255 3.51 0.97 10.31
C GLN A 255 4.57 1.77 11.07
N LEU A 256 4.44 3.12 11.14
CA LEU A 256 5.40 4.00 11.83
C LEU A 256 5.59 3.62 13.30
N PHE A 257 4.53 3.20 13.96
CA PHE A 257 4.55 2.84 15.37
C PHE A 257 4.68 1.32 15.63
N CYS A 258 4.82 0.51 14.58
CA CYS A 258 5.08 -0.92 14.72
C CYS A 258 6.52 -1.15 15.19
N PRO A 259 6.74 -1.85 16.34
CA PRO A 259 8.10 -2.08 16.86
C PRO A 259 9.01 -2.84 15.89
N TRP A 260 8.46 -3.63 14.99
CA TRP A 260 9.23 -4.38 14.00
C TRP A 260 9.83 -3.49 12.92
N ASN A 261 9.28 -2.28 12.69
CA ASN A 261 9.80 -1.35 11.71
C ASN A 261 11.13 -0.67 12.11
N LYS A 262 11.60 -0.86 13.35
CA LYS A 262 12.98 -0.51 13.72
C LYS A 262 14.05 -1.29 12.92
N PHE A 263 13.68 -2.41 12.30
CA PHE A 263 14.57 -3.21 11.46
C PHE A 263 14.49 -2.84 9.97
N ALA A 264 13.61 -1.92 9.61
CA ALA A 264 13.51 -1.43 8.23
C ALA A 264 14.83 -0.76 7.82
N ARG A 265 15.19 -0.94 6.56
CA ARG A 265 16.38 -0.32 5.97
C ARG A 265 15.96 0.58 4.82
N PRO A 266 16.67 1.69 4.62
CA PRO A 266 16.43 2.54 3.46
C PRO A 266 16.56 1.78 2.15
N THR A 267 15.66 2.10 1.22
CA THR A 267 15.70 1.49 -0.10
C THR A 267 16.87 2.02 -0.94
N MET A 268 17.53 1.14 -1.64
CA MET A 268 18.52 1.51 -2.66
C MET A 268 17.88 1.76 -4.03
N GLU A 269 16.58 1.48 -4.18
CA GLU A 269 15.86 1.67 -5.43
C GLU A 269 15.62 3.15 -5.71
N LYS A 270 16.24 3.64 -6.79
CA LYS A 270 16.16 5.05 -7.19
C LYS A 270 14.75 5.50 -7.56
N ASP A 271 13.95 4.58 -8.10
CA ASP A 271 12.57 4.86 -8.50
C ASP A 271 11.63 5.07 -7.29
N PHE A 272 12.02 4.65 -6.09
CA PHE A 272 11.21 4.84 -4.86
C PHE A 272 11.61 6.08 -4.05
N LYS A 273 12.64 6.83 -4.47
CA LYS A 273 13.00 8.11 -3.84
C LYS A 273 11.89 9.15 -4.00
N PRO A 274 11.67 10.01 -2.98
CA PRO A 274 10.71 11.11 -3.07
C PRO A 274 10.89 11.97 -4.30
N ARG A 275 9.79 12.33 -4.96
CA ARG A 275 9.76 13.11 -6.20
C ARG A 275 8.98 14.40 -6.01
N HIS A 276 9.35 15.45 -6.76
CA HIS A 276 8.59 16.70 -6.87
C HIS A 276 8.40 17.45 -5.54
N GLY A 277 9.25 17.22 -4.53
CA GLY A 277 9.12 17.85 -3.22
C GLY A 277 7.90 17.37 -2.42
N LEU A 278 7.40 16.15 -2.70
CA LEU A 278 6.20 15.59 -2.06
C LEU A 278 6.49 14.96 -0.67
N ASP A 279 7.70 15.06 -0.20
CA ASP A 279 8.06 14.64 1.16
C ASP A 279 7.84 15.80 2.14
N GLY A 280 6.59 15.98 2.56
CA GLY A 280 6.19 17.01 3.51
C GLY A 280 6.05 18.43 2.91
N PRO A 281 5.39 18.66 1.78
CA PRO A 281 5.15 20.00 1.24
C PRO A 281 4.11 20.77 2.06
N ALA A 282 4.13 22.11 1.95
CA ALA A 282 3.10 22.94 2.57
C ALA A 282 1.69 22.60 1.99
N LEU A 283 0.70 22.50 2.87
CA LEU A 283 -0.68 22.19 2.47
C LEU A 283 -1.24 23.22 1.49
N VAL A 284 -0.97 24.52 1.72
CA VAL A 284 -1.45 25.62 0.86
C VAL A 284 -0.83 25.52 -0.53
N GLU A 285 0.44 25.15 -0.65
CA GLU A 285 1.07 24.95 -1.96
C GLU A 285 0.34 23.87 -2.76
N LEU A 286 0.07 22.71 -2.15
CA LEU A 286 -0.63 21.61 -2.80
C LEU A 286 -2.09 21.96 -3.14
N PHE A 287 -2.77 22.71 -2.27
CA PHE A 287 -4.15 23.11 -2.47
C PHE A 287 -4.31 24.11 -3.63
N ASN A 288 -3.28 24.89 -3.91
CA ASN A 288 -3.23 25.84 -5.02
C ASN A 288 -2.87 25.20 -6.37
N TRP A 289 -2.55 23.88 -6.40
CA TRP A 289 -2.33 23.23 -7.68
C TRP A 289 -3.60 23.29 -8.54
N THR A 290 -3.42 23.58 -9.84
CA THR A 290 -4.44 23.36 -10.86
C THR A 290 -4.53 21.85 -11.18
N GLU A 291 -5.59 21.43 -11.83
CA GLU A 291 -5.72 20.04 -12.29
C GLU A 291 -4.57 19.66 -13.23
N GLU A 292 -4.18 20.56 -14.13
CA GLU A 292 -3.04 20.34 -15.02
C GLU A 292 -1.74 20.10 -14.23
N LYS A 293 -1.45 20.95 -13.23
CA LYS A 293 -0.28 20.79 -12.37
C LYS A 293 -0.34 19.49 -11.59
N PHE A 294 -1.50 19.12 -11.05
CA PHE A 294 -1.70 17.83 -10.39
C PHE A 294 -1.38 16.66 -11.33
N LEU A 295 -1.96 16.65 -12.53
CA LEU A 295 -1.74 15.61 -13.53
C LEU A 295 -0.27 15.52 -13.95
N GLN A 296 0.41 16.65 -14.10
CA GLN A 296 1.83 16.71 -14.43
C GLN A 296 2.70 16.14 -13.29
N ARG A 297 2.48 16.60 -12.05
CA ARG A 297 3.29 16.24 -10.89
C ARG A 297 3.06 14.81 -10.42
N THR A 298 1.87 14.26 -10.65
CA THR A 298 1.52 12.87 -10.30
C THR A 298 1.69 11.88 -11.45
N ALA A 299 2.22 12.31 -12.59
CA ALA A 299 2.49 11.41 -13.71
C ALA A 299 3.44 10.27 -13.30
N GLY A 300 3.00 9.02 -13.50
CA GLY A 300 3.75 7.83 -13.11
C GLY A 300 3.94 7.66 -11.61
N SER A 301 3.00 8.17 -10.80
CA SER A 301 2.93 8.00 -9.34
C SER A 301 1.60 7.36 -8.95
N ALA A 302 1.58 6.62 -7.84
CA ALA A 302 0.38 6.06 -7.22
C ALA A 302 -0.62 7.15 -6.77
N LEU A 303 -0.16 8.36 -6.51
CA LEU A 303 -0.99 9.51 -6.10
C LEU A 303 -2.12 9.83 -7.09
N ARG A 304 -1.89 9.56 -8.38
CA ARG A 304 -2.88 9.82 -9.44
C ARG A 304 -4.20 9.08 -9.24
N ARG A 305 -4.18 7.95 -8.49
CA ARG A 305 -5.36 7.14 -8.19
C ARG A 305 -6.45 7.89 -7.43
N ALA A 306 -6.09 8.84 -6.58
CA ALA A 306 -7.08 9.67 -5.86
C ALA A 306 -7.97 10.47 -6.81
N GLY A 307 -7.40 11.03 -7.89
CA GLY A 307 -8.04 12.01 -8.74
C GLY A 307 -8.01 13.41 -8.12
N TYR A 308 -8.13 14.44 -8.95
CA TYR A 308 -7.92 15.83 -8.54
C TYR A 308 -8.95 16.34 -7.52
N GLU A 309 -10.23 16.00 -7.68
CA GLU A 309 -11.26 16.44 -6.74
C GLU A 309 -11.06 15.82 -5.34
N CYS A 310 -10.74 14.53 -5.26
CA CYS A 310 -10.44 13.89 -3.97
C CYS A 310 -9.12 14.39 -3.37
N TRP A 311 -8.14 14.74 -4.20
CA TRP A 311 -6.91 15.41 -3.77
C TRP A 311 -7.23 16.73 -3.07
N LEU A 312 -8.00 17.63 -3.69
CA LEU A 312 -8.45 18.89 -3.08
C LEU A 312 -9.30 18.65 -1.82
N ARG A 313 -10.22 17.67 -1.86
CA ARG A 313 -11.04 17.28 -0.71
C ARG A 313 -10.18 16.93 0.49
N ASN A 314 -9.19 16.06 0.30
CA ASN A 314 -8.30 15.60 1.37
C ASN A 314 -7.46 16.76 1.95
N ILE A 315 -6.93 17.63 1.10
CA ILE A 315 -6.16 18.79 1.53
C ILE A 315 -7.05 19.79 2.27
N ALA A 316 -8.30 20.00 1.84
CA ALA A 316 -9.24 20.86 2.56
C ALA A 316 -9.47 20.36 3.99
N VAL A 317 -9.61 19.04 4.20
CA VAL A 317 -9.69 18.46 5.56
C VAL A 317 -8.43 18.74 6.36
N ALA A 318 -7.25 18.54 5.76
CA ALA A 318 -5.98 18.81 6.43
C ALA A 318 -5.82 20.29 6.78
N LEU A 319 -6.19 21.21 5.88
CA LEU A 319 -6.19 22.65 6.14
C LEU A 319 -7.14 23.04 7.28
N GLY A 320 -8.31 22.40 7.39
CA GLY A 320 -9.22 22.62 8.53
C GLY A 320 -8.70 22.10 9.88
N ASN A 321 -7.66 21.26 9.86
CA ASN A 321 -6.95 20.78 11.05
C ASN A 321 -5.66 21.56 11.34
N ALA A 322 -5.19 22.39 10.40
CA ALA A 322 -3.99 23.20 10.54
C ALA A 322 -4.23 24.41 11.47
N PRO A 323 -3.18 25.01 12.04
CA PRO A 323 -3.28 26.31 12.73
C PRO A 323 -3.84 27.38 11.80
N ALA A 324 -4.67 28.27 12.33
CA ALA A 324 -5.24 29.35 11.54
C ALA A 324 -4.14 30.30 11.02
N SER A 325 -4.20 30.64 9.73
CA SER A 325 -3.38 31.66 9.11
C SER A 325 -4.17 32.37 8.00
N SER A 326 -3.80 33.62 7.70
CA SER A 326 -4.42 34.37 6.61
C SER A 326 -4.28 33.68 5.26
N GLU A 327 -3.14 33.01 5.04
CA GLU A 327 -2.84 32.27 3.81
C GLU A 327 -3.79 31.07 3.63
N ILE A 328 -4.02 30.30 4.69
CA ILE A 328 -4.97 29.17 4.70
C ILE A 328 -6.39 29.67 4.42
N ILE A 329 -6.83 30.71 5.10
CA ILE A 329 -8.18 31.27 4.93
C ILE A 329 -8.39 31.78 3.49
N VAL A 330 -7.41 32.46 2.91
CA VAL A 330 -7.46 32.92 1.51
C VAL A 330 -7.56 31.73 0.55
N ALA A 331 -6.72 30.71 0.73
CA ALA A 331 -6.74 29.52 -0.11
C ALA A 331 -8.08 28.76 -0.03
N LEU A 332 -8.66 28.60 1.16
CA LEU A 332 -9.97 27.95 1.35
C LEU A 332 -11.09 28.76 0.72
N LYS A 333 -11.13 30.10 0.90
CA LYS A 333 -12.13 30.99 0.29
C LYS A 333 -12.06 30.93 -1.24
N ALA A 334 -10.88 30.84 -1.83
CA ALA A 334 -10.72 30.71 -3.29
C ALA A 334 -11.37 29.41 -3.84
N ARG A 335 -11.55 28.39 -3.01
CA ARG A 335 -12.19 27.12 -3.40
C ARG A 335 -13.66 27.01 -2.96
N ALA A 336 -14.20 27.98 -2.24
CA ALA A 336 -15.61 28.01 -1.83
C ALA A 336 -16.59 28.05 -3.04
N GLY A 337 -16.15 28.60 -4.18
CA GLY A 337 -16.89 28.60 -5.45
C GLY A 337 -16.48 27.51 -6.44
N HIS A 338 -15.73 26.48 -6.02
CA HIS A 338 -15.23 25.42 -6.91
C HIS A 338 -16.40 24.68 -7.60
N PRO A 339 -16.29 24.26 -8.89
CA PRO A 339 -17.37 23.53 -9.59
C PRO A 339 -17.81 22.25 -8.87
N SER A 340 -16.88 21.49 -8.31
CA SER A 340 -17.18 20.27 -7.55
C SER A 340 -17.83 20.58 -6.20
N LYS A 341 -19.04 20.03 -5.98
CA LYS A 341 -19.74 20.09 -4.68
C LYS A 341 -18.88 19.48 -3.56
N LEU A 342 -18.16 18.40 -3.89
CA LEU A 342 -17.29 17.71 -2.94
C LEU A 342 -16.21 18.64 -2.38
N VAL A 343 -15.55 19.41 -3.25
CA VAL A 343 -14.51 20.36 -2.86
C VAL A 343 -15.11 21.50 -2.04
N ARG A 344 -16.24 22.10 -2.50
CA ARG A 344 -16.91 23.19 -1.78
C ARG A 344 -17.29 22.80 -0.36
N GLU A 345 -17.90 21.64 -0.17
CA GLU A 345 -18.31 21.15 1.15
C GLU A 345 -17.14 21.06 2.13
N HIS A 346 -16.00 20.52 1.67
CA HIS A 346 -14.84 20.33 2.55
C HIS A 346 -14.08 21.64 2.80
N ALA A 347 -14.04 22.54 1.80
CA ALA A 347 -13.49 23.89 1.99
C ALA A 347 -14.35 24.70 2.99
N GLN A 348 -15.68 24.59 2.90
CA GLN A 348 -16.61 25.24 3.83
C GLN A 348 -16.43 24.68 5.25
N TRP A 349 -16.39 23.35 5.41
CA TRP A 349 -16.12 22.74 6.71
C TRP A 349 -14.79 23.22 7.31
N ALA A 350 -13.75 23.33 6.50
CA ALA A 350 -12.44 23.82 6.97
C ALA A 350 -12.52 25.29 7.46
N LEU A 351 -13.24 26.16 6.73
CA LEU A 351 -13.46 27.56 7.16
C LEU A 351 -14.25 27.64 8.47
N GLU A 352 -15.24 26.76 8.67
CA GLU A 352 -16.00 26.67 9.93
C GLU A 352 -15.10 26.26 11.11
N GLN A 353 -14.13 25.32 10.89
CA GLN A 353 -13.19 24.96 11.95
C GLN A 353 -12.34 26.15 12.41
N HIS A 354 -11.89 27.00 11.47
CA HIS A 354 -11.11 28.20 11.81
C HIS A 354 -11.97 29.24 12.53
N ALA A 355 -13.21 29.48 12.08
CA ALA A 355 -14.13 30.41 12.76
C ALA A 355 -14.45 29.98 14.21
N ILE A 356 -14.64 28.69 14.45
CA ILE A 356 -14.86 28.13 15.81
C ILE A 356 -13.60 28.33 16.69
N HIS A 357 -12.41 28.20 16.09
CA HIS A 357 -11.16 28.40 16.82
C HIS A 357 -10.98 29.86 17.24
N ASP A 358 -11.19 30.80 16.32
CA ASP A 358 -11.07 32.24 16.60
C ASP A 358 -12.05 32.68 17.71
N ALA A 359 -13.30 32.16 17.70
CA ALA A 359 -14.29 32.46 18.73
C ALA A 359 -13.88 31.93 20.13
N ARG A 360 -13.06 30.87 20.21
CA ARG A 360 -12.57 30.31 21.48
C ARG A 360 -11.33 31.01 22.03
N VAL A 361 -10.53 31.61 21.17
CA VAL A 361 -9.30 32.32 21.56
C VAL A 361 -9.60 33.77 21.91
N GLY A 362 -10.73 34.32 21.45
CA GLY A 362 -11.18 35.70 21.71
C GLY A 362 -12.03 35.86 22.99
N CYS A 363 -12.27 34.79 23.76
CA CYS A 363 -12.85 34.81 25.11
C CYS A 363 -11.78 34.55 26.15
#